data_571ea5bab72e0316ce685bc0337dc41c
#
_entry.id   571ea5bab72e0316ce685bc0337dc41c
#
_cell.length_a   1.000
_cell.length_b   1.000
_cell.length_c   1.000
_cell.angle_alpha   90.00
_cell.angle_beta   90.00
_cell.angle_gamma   90.00
#
_symmetry.space_group_name_H-M   'P 1'
#
loop_
_entity.id
_entity.type
_entity.pdbx_description
1 polymer ?
#
loop_
_entity_poly.entity_id
_entity_poly.type
_entity_poly.pdbx_seq_one_letter_code
_entity_poly.pdbx_strand_id
1 'polypeptide(L)'
;SVLAKNNKVYVEKDAGIAIGFSNQAYIESGAEILGTAFDIYDGSELIVKVKEPLPEENKFLSSKNILFTYLHLAGNKENAKNLISTGVTGIAYETVTADDGSLPLLSPMSKIAGQISLVVGQYFLLKPNKGLGTLLGAIENVSAREVSVVGAGVAGTEAIKKGLRSGAHVNVLDISQNKLDELQRSFGTENISYILSNADSISNAISRSDLVIGSVYVVGKEAPKVITKEMLKVMKPGSVLVDISIDQGGCVETSKPTTH
;
A
#
# COMPACT_ATOMS: atom_id res chain seq x y z
N SER A 1 -15.28 18.05 -16.67
CA SER A 1 -14.94 16.62 -16.54
C SER A 1 -15.61 15.84 -17.67
N VAL A 2 -14.95 14.80 -18.21
CA VAL A 2 -15.49 13.95 -19.27
C VAL A 2 -16.75 13.21 -18.78
N LEU A 3 -16.81 12.85 -17.51
CA LEU A 3 -17.95 12.16 -16.90
C LEU A 3 -19.19 13.07 -16.84
N ALA A 4 -19.03 14.37 -16.56
CA ALA A 4 -20.16 15.30 -16.44
C ALA A 4 -20.81 15.68 -17.79
N LYS A 5 -20.18 15.38 -18.93
CA LYS A 5 -20.73 15.77 -20.26
C LYS A 5 -21.96 14.94 -20.66
N ASN A 6 -22.05 13.68 -20.24
CA ASN A 6 -23.10 12.76 -20.66
C ASN A 6 -23.80 12.03 -19.51
N ASN A 7 -23.44 12.34 -18.26
CA ASN A 7 -23.98 11.68 -17.07
C ASN A 7 -24.30 12.73 -16.00
N LYS A 8 -25.25 12.43 -15.13
CA LYS A 8 -25.39 13.15 -13.87
C LYS A 8 -24.33 12.67 -12.91
N VAL A 9 -23.64 13.62 -12.29
CA VAL A 9 -22.59 13.32 -11.30
C VAL A 9 -23.02 13.89 -9.95
N TYR A 10 -23.19 13.04 -8.98
CA TYR A 10 -23.48 13.40 -7.61
C TYR A 10 -22.23 13.28 -6.75
N VAL A 11 -22.05 14.22 -5.83
CA VAL A 11 -20.94 14.21 -4.86
C VAL A 11 -21.54 14.43 -3.49
N GLU A 12 -21.14 13.61 -2.53
CA GLU A 12 -21.54 13.78 -1.14
C GLU A 12 -20.99 15.10 -0.59
N LYS A 13 -21.81 15.80 0.17
CA LYS A 13 -21.42 17.04 0.82
C LYS A 13 -20.12 16.86 1.59
N ASP A 14 -19.20 17.78 1.40
CA ASP A 14 -17.90 17.86 2.07
C ASP A 14 -16.91 16.73 1.74
N ALA A 15 -17.20 15.86 0.76
CA ALA A 15 -16.35 14.72 0.38
C ALA A 15 -14.89 15.09 0.05
N GLY A 16 -14.65 16.30 -0.47
CA GLY A 16 -13.31 16.75 -0.87
C GLY A 16 -12.64 17.75 0.07
N ILE A 17 -13.31 18.22 1.13
CA ILE A 17 -12.83 19.34 1.96
C ILE A 17 -11.45 19.02 2.59
N ALA A 18 -11.27 17.79 3.10
CA ALA A 18 -10.03 17.39 3.75
C ALA A 18 -8.80 17.41 2.81
N ILE A 19 -9.01 17.39 1.49
CA ILE A 19 -7.97 17.42 0.47
C ILE A 19 -8.00 18.71 -0.38
N GLY A 20 -8.74 19.75 0.08
CA GLY A 20 -8.76 21.06 -0.53
C GLY A 20 -9.78 21.28 -1.66
N PHE A 21 -10.70 20.33 -1.90
CA PHE A 21 -11.79 20.49 -2.86
C PHE A 21 -13.08 20.85 -2.15
N SER A 22 -13.55 22.10 -2.35
CA SER A 22 -14.81 22.57 -1.79
C SER A 22 -16.01 22.01 -2.57
N ASN A 23 -17.20 22.00 -1.94
CA ASN A 23 -18.45 21.70 -2.63
C ASN A 23 -18.67 22.59 -3.85
N GLN A 24 -18.29 23.88 -3.76
CA GLN A 24 -18.40 24.83 -4.86
C GLN A 24 -17.55 24.43 -6.06
N ALA A 25 -16.32 23.92 -5.84
CA ALA A 25 -15.47 23.46 -6.94
C ALA A 25 -16.07 22.26 -7.70
N TYR A 26 -16.77 21.38 -7.01
CA TYR A 26 -17.53 20.29 -7.65
C TYR A 26 -18.73 20.82 -8.45
N ILE A 27 -19.49 21.78 -7.92
CA ILE A 27 -20.63 22.41 -8.61
C ILE A 27 -20.14 23.10 -9.88
N GLU A 28 -19.08 23.88 -9.81
CA GLU A 28 -18.48 24.56 -10.99
C GLU A 28 -17.96 23.55 -12.03
N SER A 29 -17.62 22.34 -11.62
CA SER A 29 -17.24 21.23 -12.52
C SER A 29 -18.44 20.47 -13.10
N GLY A 30 -19.68 20.87 -12.74
CA GLY A 30 -20.92 20.30 -13.26
C GLY A 30 -21.48 19.14 -12.41
N ALA A 31 -21.06 18.99 -11.16
CA ALA A 31 -21.63 18.02 -10.23
C ALA A 31 -22.75 18.65 -9.38
N GLU A 32 -23.66 17.82 -8.88
CA GLU A 32 -24.68 18.14 -7.89
C GLU A 32 -24.25 17.63 -6.52
N ILE A 33 -24.38 18.45 -5.48
CA ILE A 33 -24.04 18.05 -4.11
C ILE A 33 -25.26 17.47 -3.44
N LEU A 34 -25.13 16.22 -2.91
CA LEU A 34 -26.16 15.58 -2.11
C LEU A 34 -25.75 15.54 -0.63
N GLY A 35 -26.74 15.51 0.26
CA GLY A 35 -26.52 15.71 1.70
C GLY A 35 -25.92 14.52 2.42
N THR A 36 -26.21 13.31 1.97
CA THR A 36 -25.85 12.06 2.68
C THR A 36 -25.35 10.98 1.74
N ALA A 37 -24.57 10.03 2.30
CA ALA A 37 -24.18 8.83 1.58
C ALA A 37 -25.38 8.06 1.04
N PHE A 38 -26.48 7.96 1.81
CA PHE A 38 -27.71 7.30 1.37
C PHE A 38 -28.24 7.89 0.06
N ASP A 39 -28.31 9.23 -0.05
CA ASP A 39 -28.80 9.91 -1.26
C ASP A 39 -27.93 9.58 -2.49
N ILE A 40 -26.60 9.45 -2.29
CA ILE A 40 -25.66 9.04 -3.34
C ILE A 40 -25.96 7.61 -3.80
N TYR A 41 -26.04 6.65 -2.86
CA TYR A 41 -26.21 5.23 -3.18
C TYR A 41 -27.59 4.96 -3.80
N ASP A 42 -28.65 5.65 -3.32
CA ASP A 42 -29.99 5.48 -3.85
C ASP A 42 -30.16 6.13 -5.24
N GLY A 43 -29.54 7.29 -5.44
CA GLY A 43 -29.65 8.08 -6.67
C GLY A 43 -28.70 7.65 -7.80
N SER A 44 -27.78 6.70 -7.59
CA SER A 44 -26.71 6.39 -8.55
C SER A 44 -26.67 4.92 -8.93
N GLU A 45 -26.40 4.64 -10.22
CA GLU A 45 -26.07 3.29 -10.70
C GLU A 45 -24.60 2.96 -10.45
N LEU A 46 -23.70 3.91 -10.70
CA LEU A 46 -22.25 3.76 -10.50
C LEU A 46 -21.80 4.54 -9.27
N ILE A 47 -21.29 3.82 -8.29
CA ILE A 47 -20.70 4.37 -7.07
C ILE A 47 -19.18 4.34 -7.22
N VAL A 48 -18.54 5.51 -7.13
CA VAL A 48 -17.08 5.67 -7.20
C VAL A 48 -16.57 6.13 -5.84
N LYS A 49 -15.67 5.37 -5.25
CA LYS A 49 -15.03 5.69 -3.96
C LYS A 49 -13.53 5.45 -4.05
N VAL A 50 -12.78 5.86 -3.04
CA VAL A 50 -11.37 5.48 -2.90
C VAL A 50 -11.25 4.17 -2.11
N LYS A 51 -11.84 4.11 -0.93
CA LYS A 51 -11.82 2.92 -0.05
C LYS A 51 -13.15 2.15 -0.14
N GLU A 52 -13.10 0.88 0.30
CA GLU A 52 -14.26 0.03 0.45
C GLU A 52 -15.39 0.72 1.23
N PRO A 53 -16.64 0.33 1.00
CA PRO A 53 -17.77 0.84 1.80
C PRO A 53 -17.57 0.55 3.29
N LEU A 54 -17.94 1.51 4.11
CA LEU A 54 -18.03 1.29 5.56
C LEU A 54 -19.12 0.24 5.87
N PRO A 55 -19.03 -0.50 6.99
CA PRO A 55 -20.04 -1.51 7.35
C PRO A 55 -21.46 -0.98 7.31
N GLU A 56 -21.67 0.27 7.75
CA GLU A 56 -22.97 0.95 7.74
C GLU A 56 -23.46 1.36 6.35
N GLU A 57 -22.58 1.47 5.36
CA GLU A 57 -22.94 1.78 3.97
C GLU A 57 -23.40 0.56 3.19
N ASN A 58 -23.02 -0.66 3.61
CA ASN A 58 -23.39 -1.90 2.92
C ASN A 58 -24.91 -2.06 2.77
N LYS A 59 -25.70 -1.54 3.72
CA LYS A 59 -27.18 -1.57 3.66
C LYS A 59 -27.79 -0.71 2.54
N PHE A 60 -27.01 0.20 1.97
CA PHE A 60 -27.45 1.05 0.85
C PHE A 60 -27.16 0.44 -0.51
N LEU A 61 -26.30 -0.60 -0.56
CA LEU A 61 -25.93 -1.30 -1.78
C LEU A 61 -26.97 -2.35 -2.17
N SER A 62 -27.16 -2.53 -3.46
CA SER A 62 -28.05 -3.54 -4.04
C SER A 62 -27.57 -3.97 -5.43
N SER A 63 -28.27 -4.91 -6.04
CA SER A 63 -27.96 -5.39 -7.40
C SER A 63 -28.11 -4.31 -8.50
N LYS A 64 -28.71 -3.16 -8.21
CA LYS A 64 -28.77 -2.01 -9.12
C LYS A 64 -27.45 -1.23 -9.21
N ASN A 65 -26.56 -1.39 -8.21
CA ASN A 65 -25.36 -0.61 -8.12
C ASN A 65 -24.15 -1.32 -8.73
N ILE A 66 -23.28 -0.55 -9.37
CA ILE A 66 -21.91 -0.91 -9.72
C ILE A 66 -21.00 -0.14 -8.76
N LEU A 67 -20.20 -0.87 -7.99
CA LEU A 67 -19.25 -0.28 -7.04
C LEU A 67 -17.84 -0.32 -7.61
N PHE A 68 -17.23 0.83 -7.85
CA PHE A 68 -15.90 1.00 -8.40
C PHE A 68 -14.98 1.67 -7.38
N THR A 69 -14.12 0.88 -6.73
CA THR A 69 -13.28 1.30 -5.58
C THR A 69 -12.18 0.28 -5.31
N TYR A 70 -11.25 0.58 -4.39
CA TYR A 70 -10.45 -0.47 -3.75
C TYR A 70 -11.35 -1.32 -2.87
N LEU A 71 -11.34 -2.64 -3.03
CA LEU A 71 -12.20 -3.57 -2.30
C LEU A 71 -11.45 -4.40 -1.26
N HIS A 72 -10.16 -4.69 -1.47
CA HIS A 72 -9.29 -5.46 -0.57
C HIS A 72 -9.90 -6.80 -0.09
N LEU A 73 -10.70 -7.46 -0.95
CA LEU A 73 -11.50 -8.64 -0.56
C LEU A 73 -10.64 -9.82 -0.12
N ALA A 74 -9.43 -9.98 -0.67
CA ALA A 74 -8.53 -11.06 -0.31
C ALA A 74 -8.08 -10.99 1.16
N GLY A 75 -7.88 -9.77 1.68
CA GLY A 75 -7.47 -9.51 3.07
C GLY A 75 -8.64 -9.43 4.07
N ASN A 76 -9.88 -9.28 3.58
CA ASN A 76 -11.06 -9.09 4.45
C ASN A 76 -12.24 -9.95 4.00
N LYS A 77 -12.25 -11.21 4.48
CA LYS A 77 -13.28 -12.21 4.13
C LYS A 77 -14.69 -11.82 4.61
N GLU A 78 -14.80 -11.09 5.71
CA GLU A 78 -16.09 -10.64 6.25
C GLU A 78 -16.69 -9.57 5.32
N ASN A 79 -15.91 -8.57 4.95
CA ASN A 79 -16.34 -7.56 3.97
C ASN A 79 -16.73 -8.19 2.63
N ALA A 80 -15.96 -9.19 2.16
CA ALA A 80 -16.30 -9.93 0.94
C ALA A 80 -17.69 -10.60 1.03
N LYS A 81 -17.99 -11.27 2.15
CA LYS A 81 -19.31 -11.90 2.38
C LYS A 81 -20.43 -10.85 2.42
N ASN A 82 -20.20 -9.73 3.10
CA ASN A 82 -21.17 -8.64 3.22
C ASN A 82 -21.48 -8.06 1.84
N LEU A 83 -20.47 -7.77 1.02
CA LEU A 83 -20.68 -7.26 -0.33
C LEU A 83 -21.41 -8.25 -1.24
N ILE A 84 -21.05 -9.54 -1.18
CA ILE A 84 -21.75 -10.58 -1.95
C ILE A 84 -23.24 -10.63 -1.58
N SER A 85 -23.59 -10.46 -0.30
CA SER A 85 -24.98 -10.51 0.16
C SER A 85 -25.84 -9.36 -0.36
N THR A 86 -25.24 -8.23 -0.76
CA THR A 86 -25.97 -7.09 -1.34
C THR A 86 -26.35 -7.31 -2.81
N GLY A 87 -25.69 -8.21 -3.51
CA GLY A 87 -25.86 -8.41 -4.95
C GLY A 87 -25.20 -7.33 -5.81
N VAL A 88 -24.42 -6.42 -5.24
CA VAL A 88 -23.71 -5.36 -5.96
C VAL A 88 -22.72 -5.92 -6.97
N THR A 89 -22.54 -5.25 -8.11
CA THR A 89 -21.45 -5.55 -9.03
C THR A 89 -20.20 -4.79 -8.60
N GLY A 90 -19.21 -5.48 -8.03
CA GLY A 90 -17.96 -4.87 -7.58
C GLY A 90 -16.88 -4.90 -8.65
N ILE A 91 -16.24 -3.75 -8.91
CA ILE A 91 -15.05 -3.62 -9.77
C ILE A 91 -13.93 -3.07 -8.88
N ALA A 92 -12.94 -3.93 -8.58
CA ALA A 92 -11.84 -3.57 -7.69
C ALA A 92 -10.74 -2.83 -8.44
N TYR A 93 -10.36 -1.62 -7.98
CA TYR A 93 -9.26 -0.84 -8.56
C TYR A 93 -7.96 -1.63 -8.63
N GLU A 94 -7.66 -2.40 -7.59
CA GLU A 94 -6.43 -3.18 -7.46
C GLU A 94 -6.31 -4.36 -8.44
N THR A 95 -7.38 -4.68 -9.16
CA THR A 95 -7.38 -5.76 -10.16
C THR A 95 -7.59 -5.28 -11.59
N VAL A 96 -7.81 -3.98 -11.80
CA VAL A 96 -7.89 -3.41 -13.16
C VAL A 96 -6.52 -3.50 -13.82
N THR A 97 -6.46 -4.24 -14.93
CA THR A 97 -5.22 -4.55 -15.65
C THR A 97 -5.22 -3.87 -17.01
N ALA A 98 -4.12 -3.24 -17.37
CA ALA A 98 -3.88 -2.73 -18.72
C ALA A 98 -3.37 -3.86 -19.65
N ASP A 99 -3.31 -3.61 -20.95
CA ASP A 99 -2.90 -4.59 -21.97
C ASP A 99 -1.48 -5.13 -21.76
N ASP A 100 -0.59 -4.34 -21.14
CA ASP A 100 0.77 -4.72 -20.79
C ASP A 100 0.88 -5.52 -19.47
N GLY A 101 -0.26 -5.83 -18.83
CA GLY A 101 -0.33 -6.53 -17.54
C GLY A 101 -0.09 -5.63 -16.33
N SER A 102 0.14 -4.33 -16.52
CA SER A 102 0.29 -3.39 -15.41
C SER A 102 -1.04 -3.12 -14.70
N LEU A 103 -0.96 -2.60 -13.47
CA LEU A 103 -2.12 -2.25 -12.63
C LEU A 103 -2.21 -0.72 -12.47
N PRO A 104 -2.77 -0.01 -13.47
CA PRO A 104 -2.68 1.46 -13.55
C PRO A 104 -3.37 2.18 -12.39
N LEU A 105 -4.42 1.60 -11.81
CA LEU A 105 -5.12 2.21 -10.68
C LEU A 105 -4.48 1.88 -9.33
N LEU A 106 -3.77 0.75 -9.20
CA LEU A 106 -3.03 0.39 -8.00
C LEU A 106 -1.66 1.08 -7.93
N SER A 107 -0.99 1.25 -9.07
CA SER A 107 0.39 1.76 -9.14
C SER A 107 0.61 3.09 -8.39
N PRO A 108 -0.24 4.13 -8.50
CA PRO A 108 -0.07 5.37 -7.76
C PRO A 108 -0.06 5.17 -6.23
N MET A 109 -0.98 4.35 -5.72
CA MET A 109 -1.07 4.07 -4.28
C MET A 109 0.13 3.25 -3.79
N SER A 110 0.57 2.27 -4.58
CA SER A 110 1.78 1.50 -4.28
C SER A 110 3.03 2.38 -4.22
N LYS A 111 3.15 3.37 -5.12
CA LYS A 111 4.27 4.34 -5.10
C LYS A 111 4.24 5.19 -3.82
N ILE A 112 3.08 5.69 -3.42
CA ILE A 112 2.92 6.45 -2.19
C ILE A 112 3.26 5.59 -0.97
N ALA A 113 2.69 4.38 -0.89
CA ALA A 113 2.93 3.45 0.22
C ALA A 113 4.42 3.10 0.37
N GLY A 114 5.12 2.84 -0.74
CA GLY A 114 6.56 2.59 -0.74
C GLY A 114 7.38 3.74 -0.15
N GLN A 115 7.04 4.97 -0.48
CA GLN A 115 7.74 6.14 0.08
C GLN A 115 7.37 6.40 1.54
N ILE A 116 6.09 6.26 1.91
CA ILE A 116 5.62 6.44 3.29
C ILE A 116 6.26 5.40 4.21
N SER A 117 6.47 4.15 3.75
CA SER A 117 7.06 3.10 4.58
C SER A 117 8.42 3.48 5.16
N LEU A 118 9.26 4.18 4.39
CA LEU A 118 10.53 4.69 4.87
C LEU A 118 10.37 5.84 5.86
N VAL A 119 9.42 6.75 5.63
CA VAL A 119 9.15 7.88 6.55
C VAL A 119 8.68 7.35 7.90
N VAL A 120 7.71 6.45 7.90
CA VAL A 120 7.18 5.80 9.11
C VAL A 120 8.28 4.96 9.79
N GLY A 121 9.02 4.16 9.01
CA GLY A 121 10.13 3.36 9.52
C GLY A 121 11.19 4.21 10.21
N GLN A 122 11.61 5.33 9.61
CA GLN A 122 12.56 6.27 10.21
C GLN A 122 12.02 6.91 11.49
N TYR A 123 10.74 7.27 11.51
CA TYR A 123 10.09 7.82 12.69
C TYR A 123 10.16 6.84 13.87
N PHE A 124 9.81 5.58 13.64
CA PHE A 124 9.84 4.55 14.69
C PHE A 124 11.26 4.10 15.07
N LEU A 125 12.27 4.33 14.25
CA LEU A 125 13.68 4.10 14.63
C LEU A 125 14.18 5.10 15.69
N LEU A 126 13.52 6.22 15.88
CA LEU A 126 13.91 7.24 16.86
C LEU A 126 13.72 6.74 18.30
N LYS A 127 14.60 7.15 19.21
CA LYS A 127 14.59 6.73 20.61
C LYS A 127 13.30 7.03 21.38
N PRO A 128 12.63 8.20 21.20
CA PRO A 128 11.34 8.45 21.83
C PRO A 128 10.26 7.43 21.48
N ASN A 129 10.36 6.79 20.29
CA ASN A 129 9.45 5.76 19.81
C ASN A 129 9.94 4.33 20.13
N LYS A 130 10.87 4.18 21.09
CA LYS A 130 11.48 2.92 21.52
C LYS A 130 12.33 2.21 20.43
N GLY A 131 12.66 2.92 19.37
CA GLY A 131 13.55 2.42 18.32
C GLY A 131 15.04 2.42 18.72
N LEU A 132 15.90 2.07 17.79
CA LEU A 132 17.36 2.00 17.96
C LEU A 132 17.99 3.35 18.34
N GLY A 133 17.31 4.49 18.06
CA GLY A 133 17.86 5.84 18.26
C GLY A 133 18.86 6.22 17.17
N THR A 134 18.57 5.89 15.90
CA THR A 134 19.49 6.09 14.78
C THR A 134 18.77 6.70 13.58
N LEU A 135 19.55 7.33 12.70
CA LEU A 135 19.16 7.77 11.35
C LEU A 135 19.65 6.75 10.32
N LEU A 136 19.12 6.78 9.11
CA LEU A 136 19.48 5.79 8.08
C LEU A 136 20.80 6.12 7.37
N GLY A 137 21.04 7.39 7.09
CA GLY A 137 22.25 7.84 6.40
C GLY A 137 23.48 7.85 7.30
N ALA A 138 24.65 7.77 6.70
CA ALA A 138 25.93 7.97 7.39
C ALA A 138 26.06 9.42 7.86
N ILE A 139 26.65 9.62 9.05
CA ILE A 139 26.96 10.93 9.61
C ILE A 139 28.36 10.84 10.22
N GLU A 140 29.30 11.62 9.72
CA GLU A 140 30.70 11.66 10.19
C GLU A 140 31.32 10.25 10.32
N ASN A 141 31.54 9.77 11.54
CA ASN A 141 32.12 8.47 11.84
C ASN A 141 31.07 7.35 12.05
N VAL A 142 29.77 7.66 11.84
CA VAL A 142 28.67 6.69 11.96
C VAL A 142 28.30 6.18 10.57
N SER A 143 28.49 4.88 10.36
CA SER A 143 28.14 4.22 9.08
C SER A 143 26.65 4.27 8.78
N ALA A 144 26.30 4.23 7.48
CA ALA A 144 24.94 4.05 7.01
C ALA A 144 24.29 2.81 7.62
N ARG A 145 22.99 2.86 7.83
CA ARG A 145 22.19 1.78 8.36
C ARG A 145 21.67 0.86 7.27
N GLU A 146 21.39 -0.37 7.64
CA GLU A 146 20.86 -1.36 6.70
C GLU A 146 19.34 -1.34 6.66
N VAL A 147 18.80 -1.23 5.45
CA VAL A 147 17.37 -1.33 5.14
C VAL A 147 17.15 -2.54 4.24
N SER A 148 16.35 -3.51 4.66
CA SER A 148 15.95 -4.62 3.79
C SER A 148 14.54 -4.39 3.24
N VAL A 149 14.40 -4.51 1.90
CA VAL A 149 13.12 -4.45 1.20
C VAL A 149 12.81 -5.84 0.64
N VAL A 150 11.78 -6.48 1.19
CA VAL A 150 11.32 -7.82 0.80
C VAL A 150 10.16 -7.69 -0.17
N GLY A 151 10.39 -8.00 -1.44
CA GLY A 151 9.50 -7.75 -2.57
C GLY A 151 9.87 -6.45 -3.30
N ALA A 152 10.26 -6.56 -4.57
CA ALA A 152 10.72 -5.45 -5.40
C ALA A 152 9.70 -5.03 -6.47
N GLY A 153 8.40 -5.22 -6.19
CA GLY A 153 7.29 -4.69 -6.99
C GLY A 153 7.26 -3.15 -7.01
N VAL A 154 6.15 -2.56 -7.41
CA VAL A 154 6.01 -1.09 -7.51
C VAL A 154 6.30 -0.41 -6.17
N ALA A 155 5.67 -0.88 -5.07
CA ALA A 155 5.87 -0.31 -3.73
C ALA A 155 7.31 -0.51 -3.24
N GLY A 156 7.86 -1.73 -3.37
CA GLY A 156 9.23 -2.04 -2.99
C GLY A 156 10.25 -1.19 -3.75
N THR A 157 10.06 -1.00 -5.06
CA THR A 157 10.93 -0.14 -5.88
C THR A 157 10.93 1.31 -5.37
N GLU A 158 9.80 1.86 -4.95
CA GLU A 158 9.76 3.21 -4.37
C GLU A 158 10.38 3.27 -2.96
N ALA A 159 10.21 2.19 -2.16
CA ALA A 159 10.91 2.07 -0.89
C ALA A 159 12.44 2.04 -1.09
N ILE A 160 12.94 1.26 -2.06
CA ILE A 160 14.37 1.22 -2.43
C ILE A 160 14.89 2.61 -2.80
N LYS A 161 14.21 3.31 -3.71
CA LYS A 161 14.57 4.68 -4.11
C LYS A 161 14.65 5.62 -2.92
N LYS A 162 13.68 5.56 -2.02
CA LYS A 162 13.63 6.41 -0.84
C LYS A 162 14.74 6.06 0.15
N GLY A 163 15.02 4.77 0.37
CA GLY A 163 16.09 4.28 1.24
C GLY A 163 17.46 4.76 0.77
N LEU A 164 17.77 4.60 -0.53
CA LEU A 164 19.01 5.10 -1.14
C LEU A 164 19.14 6.63 -1.00
N ARG A 165 18.07 7.38 -1.28
CA ARG A 165 18.06 8.85 -1.10
C ARG A 165 18.23 9.28 0.36
N SER A 166 17.88 8.43 1.31
CA SER A 166 18.10 8.67 2.74
C SER A 166 19.53 8.30 3.18
N GLY A 167 20.38 7.86 2.26
CA GLY A 167 21.76 7.47 2.51
C GLY A 167 21.93 6.10 3.19
N ALA A 168 20.91 5.25 3.18
CA ALA A 168 20.97 3.90 3.72
C ALA A 168 21.72 2.93 2.78
N HIS A 169 22.25 1.84 3.32
CA HIS A 169 22.55 0.65 2.54
C HIS A 169 21.28 -0.21 2.37
N VAL A 170 20.88 -0.48 1.12
CA VAL A 170 19.60 -1.14 0.83
C VAL A 170 19.83 -2.58 0.35
N ASN A 171 19.29 -3.55 1.06
CA ASN A 171 19.22 -4.95 0.63
C ASN A 171 17.88 -5.19 -0.06
N VAL A 172 17.91 -5.51 -1.35
CA VAL A 172 16.74 -5.79 -2.18
C VAL A 172 16.55 -7.29 -2.29
N LEU A 173 15.40 -7.79 -1.83
CA LEU A 173 15.07 -9.21 -1.89
C LEU A 173 13.84 -9.43 -2.79
N ASP A 174 14.00 -10.23 -3.85
CA ASP A 174 12.89 -10.64 -4.73
C ASP A 174 13.07 -12.09 -5.18
N ILE A 175 11.96 -12.77 -5.48
CA ILE A 175 11.98 -14.14 -6.01
C ILE A 175 12.37 -14.20 -7.50
N SER A 176 12.32 -13.07 -8.20
CA SER A 176 12.59 -12.96 -9.63
C SER A 176 14.00 -12.42 -9.88
N GLN A 177 14.91 -13.27 -10.37
CA GLN A 177 16.24 -12.83 -10.77
C GLN A 177 16.17 -11.75 -11.86
N ASN A 178 15.27 -11.88 -12.83
CA ASN A 178 15.08 -10.87 -13.89
C ASN A 178 14.73 -9.49 -13.31
N LYS A 179 13.91 -9.46 -12.25
CA LYS A 179 13.57 -8.21 -11.56
C LYS A 179 14.77 -7.60 -10.83
N LEU A 180 15.57 -8.43 -10.18
CA LEU A 180 16.81 -7.98 -9.54
C LEU A 180 17.80 -7.42 -10.56
N ASP A 181 17.97 -8.07 -11.70
CA ASP A 181 18.84 -7.63 -12.80
C ASP A 181 18.36 -6.29 -13.41
N GLU A 182 17.05 -6.11 -13.57
CA GLU A 182 16.43 -4.85 -14.00
C GLU A 182 16.76 -3.70 -13.02
N LEU A 183 16.59 -3.96 -11.72
CA LEU A 183 16.85 -2.98 -10.69
C LEU A 183 18.35 -2.66 -10.58
N GLN A 184 19.22 -3.66 -10.74
CA GLN A 184 20.66 -3.46 -10.75
C GLN A 184 21.11 -2.57 -11.92
N ARG A 185 20.53 -2.74 -13.11
CA ARG A 185 20.77 -1.83 -14.25
C ARG A 185 20.28 -0.42 -13.97
N SER A 186 19.21 -0.27 -13.19
CA SER A 186 18.59 1.04 -12.91
C SER A 186 19.28 1.80 -11.78
N PHE A 187 19.72 1.11 -10.72
CA PHE A 187 20.26 1.73 -9.50
C PHE A 187 21.77 1.54 -9.31
N GLY A 188 22.42 0.70 -10.12
CA GLY A 188 23.84 0.36 -9.95
C GLY A 188 24.08 -0.56 -8.76
N THR A 189 25.28 -0.44 -8.15
CA THR A 189 25.72 -1.32 -7.06
C THR A 189 26.21 -0.54 -5.83
N GLU A 190 26.16 0.79 -5.87
CA GLU A 190 26.59 1.63 -4.75
C GLU A 190 25.51 1.69 -3.66
N ASN A 191 25.87 1.31 -2.44
CA ASN A 191 24.97 1.25 -1.28
C ASN A 191 23.71 0.39 -1.48
N ILE A 192 23.76 -0.61 -2.37
CA ILE A 192 22.66 -1.51 -2.66
C ILE A 192 23.17 -2.94 -2.93
N SER A 193 22.46 -3.92 -2.40
CA SER A 193 22.69 -5.34 -2.60
C SER A 193 21.44 -6.02 -3.16
N TYR A 194 21.61 -6.93 -4.12
CA TYR A 194 20.52 -7.67 -4.75
C TYR A 194 20.58 -9.13 -4.35
N ILE A 195 19.50 -9.65 -3.78
CA ILE A 195 19.46 -10.95 -3.12
C ILE A 195 18.26 -11.74 -3.65
N LEU A 196 18.51 -12.92 -4.22
CA LEU A 196 17.44 -13.84 -4.58
C LEU A 196 16.75 -14.35 -3.32
N SER A 197 15.44 -14.13 -3.25
CA SER A 197 14.64 -14.33 -2.05
C SER A 197 14.32 -15.80 -1.81
N ASN A 198 14.68 -16.29 -0.64
CA ASN A 198 14.23 -17.54 -0.03
C ASN A 198 14.19 -17.37 1.50
N ALA A 199 13.74 -18.38 2.25
CA ALA A 199 13.63 -18.28 3.70
C ALA A 199 14.94 -17.91 4.40
N ASP A 200 16.05 -18.53 3.98
CA ASP A 200 17.37 -18.32 4.59
C ASP A 200 17.92 -16.92 4.26
N SER A 201 17.79 -16.49 3.00
CA SER A 201 18.26 -15.16 2.58
C SER A 201 17.45 -14.04 3.22
N ILE A 202 16.14 -14.21 3.40
CA ILE A 202 15.28 -13.25 4.13
C ILE A 202 15.73 -13.20 5.59
N SER A 203 15.84 -14.35 6.29
CA SER A 203 16.26 -14.41 7.68
C SER A 203 17.63 -13.76 7.91
N ASN A 204 18.60 -14.02 7.03
CA ASN A 204 19.92 -13.41 7.09
C ASN A 204 19.87 -11.89 6.88
N ALA A 205 19.12 -11.41 5.89
CA ALA A 205 19.00 -9.98 5.62
C ALA A 205 18.35 -9.23 6.79
N ILE A 206 17.22 -9.71 7.31
CA ILE A 206 16.50 -9.04 8.41
C ILE A 206 17.28 -9.05 9.74
N SER A 207 18.12 -10.07 9.98
CA SER A 207 18.95 -10.13 11.20
C SER A 207 19.96 -8.99 11.30
N ARG A 208 20.39 -8.44 10.16
CA ARG A 208 21.35 -7.32 10.07
C ARG A 208 20.67 -5.98 9.90
N SER A 209 19.39 -5.94 9.53
CA SER A 209 18.68 -4.73 9.21
C SER A 209 18.29 -3.92 10.44
N ASP A 210 18.33 -2.61 10.29
CA ASP A 210 17.79 -1.65 11.24
C ASP A 210 16.32 -1.33 10.90
N LEU A 211 15.97 -1.39 9.59
CA LEU A 211 14.61 -1.24 9.08
C LEU A 211 14.32 -2.33 8.05
N VAL A 212 13.18 -2.98 8.17
CA VAL A 212 12.67 -3.98 7.22
C VAL A 212 11.35 -3.49 6.62
N ILE A 213 11.24 -3.53 5.30
CA ILE A 213 10.02 -3.19 4.57
C ILE A 213 9.50 -4.47 3.90
N GLY A 214 8.33 -4.93 4.31
CA GLY A 214 7.60 -6.01 3.64
C GLY A 214 6.69 -5.41 2.56
N SER A 215 6.88 -5.80 1.29
CA SER A 215 6.16 -5.24 0.14
C SER A 215 5.82 -6.32 -0.91
N VAL A 216 5.45 -7.51 -0.44
CA VAL A 216 5.05 -8.62 -1.31
C VAL A 216 3.58 -8.50 -1.65
N TYR A 217 3.26 -8.49 -2.94
CA TYR A 217 1.90 -8.39 -3.45
C TYR A 217 1.62 -9.49 -4.48
N VAL A 218 0.46 -10.11 -4.40
CA VAL A 218 -0.05 -11.07 -5.41
C VAL A 218 -1.44 -10.61 -5.83
N VAL A 219 -1.62 -10.38 -7.14
CA VAL A 219 -2.88 -9.84 -7.71
C VAL A 219 -4.07 -10.72 -7.31
N GLY A 220 -5.08 -10.11 -6.67
CA GLY A 220 -6.34 -10.78 -6.31
C GLY A 220 -6.21 -11.89 -5.26
N LYS A 221 -5.05 -12.02 -4.59
CA LYS A 221 -4.81 -13.04 -3.54
C LYS A 221 -4.32 -12.41 -2.25
N GLU A 222 -4.46 -13.15 -1.16
CA GLU A 222 -3.81 -12.81 0.11
C GLU A 222 -2.29 -12.85 -0.07
N ALA A 223 -1.58 -11.91 0.56
CA ALA A 223 -0.12 -11.87 0.53
C ALA A 223 0.46 -13.11 1.25
N PRO A 224 1.47 -13.78 0.66
CA PRO A 224 2.12 -14.90 1.33
C PRO A 224 2.91 -14.41 2.55
N LYS A 225 2.90 -15.18 3.65
CA LYS A 225 3.66 -14.89 4.87
C LYS A 225 5.14 -15.26 4.67
N VAL A 226 5.89 -14.35 4.07
CA VAL A 226 7.32 -14.57 3.74
C VAL A 226 8.27 -14.24 4.90
N ILE A 227 7.82 -13.43 5.89
CA ILE A 227 8.55 -13.15 7.12
C ILE A 227 7.78 -13.81 8.26
N THR A 228 8.35 -14.90 8.80
CA THR A 228 7.72 -15.70 9.85
C THR A 228 7.98 -15.13 11.24
N LYS A 229 7.18 -15.56 12.21
CA LYS A 229 7.39 -15.23 13.63
C LYS A 229 8.77 -15.68 14.16
N GLU A 230 9.28 -16.82 13.69
CA GLU A 230 10.61 -17.29 14.06
C GLU A 230 11.72 -16.38 13.53
N MET A 231 11.58 -15.88 12.30
CA MET A 231 12.53 -14.93 11.72
C MET A 231 12.58 -13.61 12.50
N LEU A 232 11.51 -13.19 13.18
CA LEU A 232 11.53 -11.97 14.00
C LEU A 232 12.45 -12.08 15.21
N LYS A 233 12.74 -13.30 15.68
CA LYS A 233 13.63 -13.54 16.84
C LYS A 233 15.11 -13.21 16.55
N VAL A 234 15.51 -13.20 15.28
CA VAL A 234 16.89 -12.86 14.90
C VAL A 234 17.06 -11.38 14.58
N MET A 235 15.99 -10.60 14.56
CA MET A 235 16.07 -9.15 14.33
C MET A 235 16.73 -8.43 15.51
N LYS A 236 17.40 -7.31 15.23
CA LYS A 236 18.00 -6.46 16.26
C LYS A 236 16.90 -5.89 17.20
N PRO A 237 17.10 -5.92 18.52
CA PRO A 237 16.19 -5.22 19.44
C PRO A 237 16.09 -3.73 19.10
N GLY A 238 14.86 -3.23 18.92
CA GLY A 238 14.59 -1.83 18.55
C GLY A 238 14.68 -1.53 17.03
N SER A 239 14.99 -2.54 16.20
CA SER A 239 14.78 -2.43 14.75
C SER A 239 13.29 -2.34 14.43
N VAL A 240 12.98 -1.79 13.25
CA VAL A 240 11.60 -1.54 12.83
C VAL A 240 11.24 -2.41 11.64
N LEU A 241 10.02 -2.93 11.62
CA LEU A 241 9.43 -3.65 10.50
C LEU A 241 8.15 -2.94 10.07
N VAL A 242 8.05 -2.60 8.79
CA VAL A 242 6.87 -1.99 8.17
C VAL A 242 6.32 -2.96 7.12
N ASP A 243 5.07 -3.36 7.27
CA ASP A 243 4.38 -4.25 6.32
C ASP A 243 3.42 -3.43 5.45
N ILE A 244 3.83 -3.14 4.21
CA ILE A 244 3.01 -2.42 3.23
C ILE A 244 1.84 -3.29 2.75
N SER A 245 2.00 -4.61 2.78
CA SER A 245 1.04 -5.57 2.24
C SER A 245 -0.17 -5.81 3.15
N ILE A 246 -0.33 -5.02 4.21
CA ILE A 246 -1.31 -5.25 5.27
C ILE A 246 -2.76 -5.28 4.75
N ASP A 247 -3.11 -4.45 3.78
CA ASP A 247 -4.44 -4.43 3.15
C ASP A 247 -4.76 -5.74 2.41
N GLN A 248 -3.75 -6.54 2.06
CA GLN A 248 -3.86 -7.87 1.46
C GLN A 248 -3.55 -9.00 2.46
N GLY A 249 -3.79 -8.75 3.74
CA GLY A 249 -3.52 -9.70 4.82
C GLY A 249 -2.10 -9.66 5.39
N GLY A 250 -1.19 -8.85 4.83
CA GLY A 250 0.20 -8.69 5.27
C GLY A 250 1.13 -9.82 4.82
N CYS A 251 2.39 -9.52 4.58
CA CYS A 251 3.43 -10.50 4.24
C CYS A 251 4.28 -10.94 5.45
N VAL A 252 4.01 -10.39 6.61
CA VAL A 252 4.60 -10.76 7.90
C VAL A 252 3.58 -11.54 8.71
N GLU A 253 3.98 -12.67 9.30
CA GLU A 253 3.06 -13.57 10.01
C GLU A 253 2.35 -12.90 11.20
N THR A 254 3.01 -11.96 11.87
CA THR A 254 2.49 -11.26 13.04
C THR A 254 1.83 -9.93 12.75
N SER A 255 1.83 -9.48 11.50
CA SER A 255 1.22 -8.19 11.12
C SER A 255 -0.27 -8.16 11.38
N LYS A 256 -0.72 -7.00 11.87
CA LYS A 256 -2.13 -6.67 12.05
C LYS A 256 -2.36 -5.25 11.56
N PRO A 257 -3.55 -4.93 11.02
CA PRO A 257 -3.93 -3.55 10.75
C PRO A 257 -3.74 -2.70 12.01
N THR A 258 -3.02 -1.59 11.88
CA THR A 258 -2.63 -0.73 12.99
C THR A 258 -3.02 0.71 12.69
N THR A 259 -3.59 1.41 13.68
CA THR A 259 -3.80 2.86 13.68
C THR A 259 -2.83 3.51 14.67
N HIS A 260 -2.47 4.76 14.42
CA HIS A 260 -1.56 5.54 15.24
C HIS A 260 -2.32 6.52 16.11
#